data_caa8dec919942581d7777f4e8cdb6ae4
#
_entry.id   caa8dec919942581d7777f4e8cdb6ae4
#
_cell.length_a   1.000
_cell.length_b   1.000
_cell.length_c   1.000
_cell.angle_alpha   90.00
_cell.angle_beta   90.00
_cell.angle_gamma   90.00
#
_symmetry.space_group_name_H-M   'P 1'
#
loop_
_entity.id
_entity.type
_entity.pdbx_description
1 polymer ?
#
loop_
_entity_poly.entity_id
_entity_poly.type
_entity_poly.pdbx_seq_one_letter_code
_entity_poly.pdbx_strand_id
1 'polypeptide(L)'
;MPEGGAATGSEQYADRPAIVVSNNECNKHSSVIEVVYITTQPKADLPTHVTIRSTGRISIALCEQVSSVSTERVNNYIGRVTDHEMENIDIALMISLGINGNEKAVSQYEDTIQKLLQEIDDLKKEIIQVRQEKSSNSSDNGLVIATAEAIKLKVQRDTYKELYENLIAKVMAS
;
A
#
# COMPACT_ATOMS: atom_id res chain seq x y z
N MET A 1 15.62 -13.41 39.86
CA MET A 1 14.43 -12.81 39.28
C MET A 1 14.79 -11.38 38.91
N PRO A 2 14.94 -10.99 37.63
CA PRO A 2 15.01 -9.58 37.31
C PRO A 2 13.60 -9.01 37.46
N GLU A 3 13.48 -8.02 38.32
CA GLU A 3 12.28 -7.24 38.54
C GLU A 3 11.86 -6.59 37.19
N GLY A 4 10.64 -6.86 36.77
CA GLY A 4 10.09 -6.27 35.57
C GLY A 4 10.06 -4.76 35.71
N GLY A 5 10.87 -4.09 34.91
CA GLY A 5 10.80 -2.64 34.78
C GLY A 5 9.40 -2.22 34.39
N ALA A 6 8.82 -1.29 35.13
CA ALA A 6 7.53 -0.71 34.79
C ALA A 6 7.63 -0.01 33.43
N ALA A 7 6.77 -0.39 32.50
CA ALA A 7 6.66 0.28 31.21
C ALA A 7 6.28 1.76 31.45
N THR A 8 7.03 2.66 30.82
CA THR A 8 6.79 4.09 30.90
C THR A 8 6.19 4.59 29.59
N GLY A 9 5.02 5.22 29.65
CA GLY A 9 4.38 5.80 28.48
C GLY A 9 3.47 4.84 27.69
N SER A 10 3.55 4.86 26.36
CA SER A 10 2.68 4.08 25.45
C SER A 10 3.19 2.67 25.14
N GLU A 11 4.16 2.14 25.89
CA GLU A 11 4.69 0.80 25.70
C GLU A 11 3.64 -0.28 25.93
N GLN A 12 3.71 -1.35 25.14
CA GLN A 12 2.70 -2.42 25.14
C GLN A 12 3.01 -3.48 26.20
N TYR A 13 2.16 -3.60 27.21
CA TYR A 13 2.38 -4.51 28.35
C TYR A 13 1.40 -5.69 28.47
N ALA A 14 0.37 -5.77 27.63
CA ALA A 14 -0.64 -6.80 27.68
C ALA A 14 -0.68 -7.62 26.39
N ASP A 15 -1.27 -8.83 26.44
CA ASP A 15 -1.58 -9.62 25.26
C ASP A 15 -2.43 -8.79 24.29
N ARG A 16 -1.89 -8.56 23.12
CA ARG A 16 -2.54 -7.75 22.10
C ARG A 16 -2.41 -8.39 20.73
N PRO A 17 -3.40 -8.23 19.86
CA PRO A 17 -3.26 -8.64 18.49
C PRO A 17 -2.14 -7.84 17.82
N ALA A 18 -1.34 -8.55 17.04
CA ALA A 18 -0.22 -7.99 16.30
C ALA A 18 -0.12 -8.62 14.91
N ILE A 19 0.48 -7.90 13.99
CA ILE A 19 0.77 -8.36 12.64
C ILE A 19 2.25 -8.68 12.57
N VAL A 20 2.58 -9.89 12.10
CA VAL A 20 3.97 -10.29 11.84
C VAL A 20 4.43 -9.58 10.58
N VAL A 21 5.52 -8.83 10.69
CA VAL A 21 6.10 -8.03 9.59
C VAL A 21 7.48 -8.52 9.16
N SER A 22 8.10 -9.42 9.94
CA SER A 22 9.35 -10.08 9.53
C SER A 22 9.11 -11.09 8.41
N ASN A 23 10.08 -11.22 7.51
CA ASN A 23 9.97 -12.10 6.36
C ASN A 23 10.07 -13.59 6.74
N ASN A 24 9.52 -14.46 5.89
CA ASN A 24 9.43 -15.88 6.14
C ASN A 24 10.80 -16.58 6.31
N GLU A 25 11.83 -16.12 5.63
CA GLU A 25 13.16 -16.73 5.75
C GLU A 25 13.80 -16.41 7.11
N CYS A 26 13.68 -15.18 7.59
CA CYS A 26 14.10 -14.84 8.95
C CYS A 26 13.30 -15.64 9.98
N ASN A 27 11.97 -15.75 9.81
CA ASN A 27 11.09 -16.45 10.76
C ASN A 27 11.38 -17.94 10.86
N LYS A 28 11.89 -18.58 9.80
CA LYS A 28 12.28 -20.00 9.81
C LYS A 28 13.53 -20.28 10.65
N HIS A 29 14.42 -19.31 10.74
CA HIS A 29 15.75 -19.51 11.33
C HIS A 29 15.96 -18.74 12.64
N SER A 30 14.98 -17.97 13.07
CA SER A 30 15.01 -17.17 14.28
C SER A 30 13.97 -17.64 15.30
N SER A 31 14.33 -17.60 16.58
CA SER A 31 13.36 -17.73 17.68
C SER A 31 12.61 -16.42 17.98
N VAL A 32 12.84 -15.39 17.19
CA VAL A 32 12.25 -14.05 17.35
C VAL A 32 11.64 -13.63 16.02
N ILE A 33 10.49 -12.99 16.09
CA ILE A 33 9.79 -12.37 14.96
C ILE A 33 9.57 -10.89 15.23
N GLU A 34 9.50 -10.10 14.18
CA GLU A 34 9.14 -8.69 14.28
C GLU A 34 7.62 -8.53 14.07
N VAL A 35 7.02 -7.75 14.96
CA VAL A 35 5.58 -7.50 14.94
C VAL A 35 5.26 -6.02 15.05
N VAL A 36 4.10 -5.65 14.49
CA VAL A 36 3.44 -4.37 14.68
C VAL A 36 2.12 -4.59 15.42
N TYR A 37 1.92 -3.91 16.53
CA TYR A 37 0.68 -4.03 17.30
C TYR A 37 -0.47 -3.31 16.61
N ILE A 38 -1.68 -3.88 16.76
CA ILE A 38 -2.91 -3.25 16.27
C ILE A 38 -3.80 -2.84 17.44
N THR A 39 -4.57 -1.78 17.24
CA THR A 39 -5.51 -1.26 18.23
C THR A 39 -6.84 -0.91 17.58
N THR A 40 -7.94 -1.13 18.32
CA THR A 40 -9.28 -0.65 17.95
C THR A 40 -9.57 0.75 18.50
N GLN A 41 -8.67 1.28 19.31
CA GLN A 41 -8.82 2.64 19.86
C GLN A 41 -8.54 3.68 18.76
N PRO A 42 -9.35 4.74 18.67
CA PRO A 42 -9.08 5.85 17.76
C PRO A 42 -7.68 6.42 17.98
N LYS A 43 -6.98 6.69 16.90
CA LYS A 43 -5.64 7.29 16.89
C LYS A 43 -5.61 8.49 15.95
N ALA A 44 -4.65 9.39 16.15
CA ALA A 44 -4.36 10.45 15.20
C ALA A 44 -4.03 9.86 13.83
N ASP A 45 -4.34 10.57 12.77
CA ASP A 45 -3.97 10.20 11.41
C ASP A 45 -2.48 10.53 11.20
N LEU A 46 -1.64 9.52 11.29
CA LEU A 46 -0.19 9.61 11.08
C LEU A 46 0.22 8.76 9.88
N PRO A 47 1.29 9.14 9.16
CA PRO A 47 1.81 8.34 8.04
C PRO A 47 2.24 6.92 8.44
N THR A 48 2.51 6.70 9.74
CA THR A 48 2.88 5.41 10.33
C THR A 48 1.67 4.59 10.80
N HIS A 49 0.45 5.12 10.66
CA HIS A 49 -0.78 4.44 11.05
C HIS A 49 -1.50 3.85 9.83
N VAL A 50 -1.72 2.54 9.84
CA VAL A 50 -2.40 1.85 8.74
C VAL A 50 -3.73 1.26 9.22
N THR A 51 -4.81 1.59 8.52
CA THR A 51 -6.14 1.04 8.82
C THR A 51 -6.24 -0.40 8.30
N ILE A 52 -6.55 -1.34 9.19
CA ILE A 52 -6.76 -2.76 8.93
C ILE A 52 -8.24 -3.09 9.03
N ARG A 53 -8.79 -3.72 7.99
CA ARG A 53 -10.22 -4.10 7.89
C ARG A 53 -10.40 -5.61 7.80
N SER A 54 -9.38 -6.34 7.36
CA SER A 54 -9.41 -7.80 7.14
C SER A 54 -9.58 -8.62 8.41
N THR A 55 -9.37 -8.06 9.59
CA THR A 55 -9.48 -8.76 10.88
C THR A 55 -10.91 -8.81 11.45
N GLY A 56 -11.92 -8.44 10.66
CA GLY A 56 -13.33 -8.42 11.08
C GLY A 56 -13.73 -7.23 11.95
N ARG A 57 -12.76 -6.47 12.45
CA ARG A 57 -12.95 -5.18 13.14
C ARG A 57 -11.99 -4.16 12.58
N ILE A 58 -12.47 -2.93 12.39
CA ILE A 58 -11.58 -1.84 11.99
C ILE A 58 -10.55 -1.63 13.11
N SER A 59 -9.29 -1.79 12.76
CA SER A 59 -8.15 -1.63 13.65
C SER A 59 -7.11 -0.74 13.01
N ILE A 60 -6.19 -0.21 13.79
CA ILE A 60 -5.08 0.61 13.33
C ILE A 60 -3.79 -0.10 13.70
N ALA A 61 -2.95 -0.38 12.70
CA ALA A 61 -1.59 -0.85 12.92
C ALA A 61 -0.69 0.35 13.23
N LEU A 62 0.12 0.22 14.29
CA LEU A 62 0.99 1.29 14.81
C LEU A 62 2.43 0.98 14.38
N CYS A 63 2.79 1.38 13.16
CA CYS A 63 4.07 1.02 12.56
C CYS A 63 5.28 1.73 13.19
N GLU A 64 5.06 2.72 14.05
CA GLU A 64 6.11 3.30 14.92
C GLU A 64 6.41 2.44 16.16
N GLN A 65 5.62 1.37 16.41
CA GLN A 65 5.78 0.48 17.56
C GLN A 65 6.18 -0.93 17.12
N VAL A 66 7.21 -1.02 16.27
CA VAL A 66 7.81 -2.31 15.90
C VAL A 66 8.45 -2.94 17.13
N SER A 67 8.20 -4.22 17.33
CA SER A 67 8.71 -4.94 18.49
C SER A 67 9.18 -6.34 18.12
N SER A 68 10.31 -6.73 18.67
CA SER A 68 10.84 -8.09 18.59
C SER A 68 10.15 -8.97 19.64
N VAL A 69 9.52 -10.03 19.22
CA VAL A 69 8.76 -10.95 20.10
C VAL A 69 9.30 -12.37 19.91
N SER A 70 9.59 -13.06 21.02
CA SER A 70 9.91 -14.49 20.98
C SER A 70 8.73 -15.30 20.42
N THR A 71 9.01 -16.26 19.55
CA THR A 71 8.00 -17.17 18.98
C THR A 71 7.24 -17.94 20.06
N GLU A 72 7.86 -18.19 21.23
CA GLU A 72 7.22 -18.83 22.39
C GLU A 72 6.11 -17.97 23.01
N ARG A 73 6.12 -16.66 22.77
CA ARG A 73 5.10 -15.73 23.27
C ARG A 73 3.95 -15.53 22.29
N VAL A 74 4.04 -16.13 21.11
CA VAL A 74 2.97 -16.08 20.12
C VAL A 74 1.89 -17.06 20.50
N ASN A 75 0.69 -16.53 20.75
CA ASN A 75 -0.46 -17.34 21.13
C ASN A 75 -1.22 -17.83 19.88
N ASN A 76 -2.46 -17.44 19.72
CA ASN A 76 -3.35 -17.94 18.69
C ASN A 76 -3.22 -17.15 17.38
N TYR A 77 -3.30 -17.87 16.26
CA TYR A 77 -3.49 -17.26 14.96
C TYR A 77 -4.91 -16.68 14.86
N ILE A 78 -5.01 -15.40 14.52
CA ILE A 78 -6.28 -14.67 14.45
C ILE A 78 -6.76 -14.57 12.99
N GLY A 79 -5.85 -14.40 12.05
CA GLY A 79 -6.17 -14.23 10.65
C GLY A 79 -5.00 -13.67 9.85
N ARG A 80 -5.27 -13.29 8.60
CA ARG A 80 -4.30 -12.70 7.68
C ARG A 80 -4.80 -11.35 7.20
N VAL A 81 -3.91 -10.38 7.14
CA VAL A 81 -4.14 -9.10 6.45
C VAL A 81 -4.11 -9.31 4.93
N THR A 82 -4.79 -8.45 4.18
CA THR A 82 -4.73 -8.48 2.73
C THR A 82 -3.35 -8.05 2.22
N ASP A 83 -3.02 -8.43 0.99
CA ASP A 83 -1.74 -8.04 0.40
C ASP A 83 -1.63 -6.50 0.30
N HIS A 84 -2.72 -5.81 -0.03
CA HIS A 84 -2.77 -4.34 -0.06
C HIS A 84 -2.58 -3.70 1.33
N GLU A 85 -3.15 -4.29 2.39
CA GLU A 85 -2.91 -3.81 3.76
C GLU A 85 -1.45 -4.02 4.16
N MET A 86 -0.83 -5.14 3.72
CA MET A 86 0.58 -5.41 3.99
C MET A 86 1.50 -4.43 3.26
N GLU A 87 1.23 -4.13 1.99
CA GLU A 87 1.95 -3.10 1.23
C GLU A 87 1.91 -1.74 1.94
N ASN A 88 0.75 -1.34 2.46
CA ASN A 88 0.64 -0.09 3.23
C ASN A 88 1.43 -0.14 4.55
N ILE A 89 1.49 -1.31 5.22
CA ILE A 89 2.33 -1.52 6.41
C ILE A 89 3.80 -1.39 6.05
N ASP A 90 4.25 -1.98 4.93
CA ASP A 90 5.62 -1.89 4.47
C ASP A 90 6.05 -0.44 4.24
N ILE A 91 5.20 0.35 3.58
CA ILE A 91 5.42 1.79 3.36
C ILE A 91 5.50 2.53 4.72
N ALA A 92 4.55 2.27 5.61
CA ALA A 92 4.51 2.92 6.92
C ALA A 92 5.73 2.56 7.80
N LEU A 93 6.23 1.32 7.69
CA LEU A 93 7.46 0.88 8.33
C LEU A 93 8.70 1.58 7.76
N MET A 94 8.79 1.72 6.44
CA MET A 94 9.87 2.47 5.80
C MET A 94 9.90 3.91 6.29
N ILE A 95 8.74 4.56 6.40
CA ILE A 95 8.61 5.92 6.94
C ILE A 95 9.05 5.95 8.42
N SER A 96 8.55 5.02 9.23
CA SER A 96 8.84 4.96 10.67
C SER A 96 10.32 4.75 10.96
N LEU A 97 10.99 3.92 10.16
CA LEU A 97 12.41 3.60 10.32
C LEU A 97 13.34 4.58 9.59
N GLY A 98 12.79 5.56 8.87
CA GLY A 98 13.57 6.48 8.05
C GLY A 98 14.32 5.79 6.91
N ILE A 99 13.82 4.64 6.46
CA ILE A 99 14.37 3.92 5.31
C ILE A 99 13.87 4.62 4.06
N ASN A 100 14.67 5.52 3.52
CA ASN A 100 14.40 6.11 2.22
C ASN A 100 14.40 4.99 1.19
N GLY A 101 13.25 4.77 0.58
CA GLY A 101 13.15 3.84 -0.53
C GLY A 101 14.26 4.17 -1.52
N ASN A 102 15.07 3.16 -1.84
CA ASN A 102 16.26 3.26 -2.67
C ASN A 102 15.95 4.20 -3.84
N GLU A 103 16.68 5.33 -3.99
CA GLU A 103 16.54 6.26 -5.12
C GLU A 103 16.54 5.52 -6.46
N LYS A 104 17.23 4.37 -6.52
CA LYS A 104 17.21 3.43 -7.65
C LYS A 104 15.85 2.76 -7.87
N ALA A 105 15.12 2.40 -6.82
CA ALA A 105 13.79 1.80 -6.95
C ALA A 105 12.77 2.85 -7.40
N VAL A 106 12.82 4.05 -6.83
CA VAL A 106 11.97 5.18 -7.25
C VAL A 106 12.24 5.50 -8.72
N SER A 107 13.52 5.61 -9.13
CA SER A 107 13.89 5.82 -10.53
C SER A 107 13.40 4.71 -11.47
N GLN A 108 13.46 3.44 -11.05
CA GLN A 108 12.91 2.33 -11.86
C GLN A 108 11.39 2.39 -12.02
N TYR A 109 10.67 2.81 -10.97
CA TYR A 109 9.22 3.00 -11.05
C TYR A 109 8.87 4.21 -11.91
N GLU A 110 9.63 5.30 -11.82
CA GLU A 110 9.47 6.48 -12.68
C GLU A 110 9.69 6.12 -14.16
N ASP A 111 10.74 5.38 -14.48
CA ASP A 111 11.01 4.88 -15.83
C ASP A 111 9.90 3.97 -16.34
N THR A 112 9.37 3.12 -15.48
CA THR A 112 8.26 2.21 -15.84
C THR A 112 6.97 3.00 -16.08
N ILE A 113 6.66 3.97 -15.22
CA ILE A 113 5.50 4.86 -15.38
C ILE A 113 5.61 5.66 -16.70
N GLN A 114 6.78 6.19 -17.00
CA GLN A 114 7.02 6.91 -18.24
C GLN A 114 6.80 6.02 -19.48
N LYS A 115 7.28 4.78 -19.46
CA LYS A 115 7.03 3.80 -20.53
C LYS A 115 5.56 3.49 -20.71
N LEU A 116 4.83 3.24 -19.62
CA LEU A 116 3.41 2.97 -19.67
C LEU A 116 2.59 4.17 -20.16
N LEU A 117 2.97 5.38 -19.79
CA LEU A 117 2.34 6.60 -20.28
C LEU A 117 2.56 6.77 -21.79
N GLN A 118 3.76 6.45 -22.29
CA GLN A 118 4.07 6.48 -23.71
C GLN A 118 3.24 5.44 -24.48
N GLU A 119 3.15 4.20 -23.97
CA GLU A 119 2.34 3.14 -24.58
C GLU A 119 0.86 3.52 -24.63
N ILE A 120 0.33 4.10 -23.56
CA ILE A 120 -1.05 4.63 -23.52
C ILE A 120 -1.25 5.72 -24.61
N ASP A 121 -0.28 6.59 -24.81
CA ASP A 121 -0.38 7.65 -25.82
C ASP A 121 -0.33 7.09 -27.25
N ASP A 122 0.51 6.08 -27.48
CA ASP A 122 0.61 5.42 -28.78
C ASP A 122 -0.64 4.60 -29.11
N LEU A 123 -1.18 3.86 -28.12
CA LEU A 123 -2.47 3.17 -28.28
C LEU A 123 -3.63 4.14 -28.55
N LYS A 124 -3.63 5.32 -27.94
CA LYS A 124 -4.63 6.34 -28.23
C LYS A 124 -4.54 6.84 -29.68
N LYS A 125 -3.33 7.07 -30.19
CA LYS A 125 -3.13 7.47 -31.60
C LYS A 125 -3.64 6.39 -32.54
N GLU A 126 -3.35 5.12 -32.24
CA GLU A 126 -3.83 3.98 -33.02
C GLU A 126 -5.37 3.89 -33.01
N ILE A 127 -6.01 4.05 -31.87
CA ILE A 127 -7.47 4.07 -31.75
C ILE A 127 -8.08 5.22 -32.59
N ILE A 128 -7.45 6.41 -32.59
CA ILE A 128 -7.91 7.53 -33.40
C ILE A 128 -7.79 7.21 -34.89
N GLN A 129 -6.69 6.59 -35.31
CA GLN A 129 -6.46 6.23 -36.71
C GLN A 129 -7.46 5.16 -37.18
N VAL A 130 -7.67 4.10 -36.41
CA VAL A 130 -8.66 3.05 -36.69
C VAL A 130 -10.08 3.61 -36.77
N ARG A 131 -10.39 4.64 -35.95
CA ARG A 131 -11.70 5.33 -36.02
C ARG A 131 -11.88 6.14 -37.28
N GLN A 132 -10.84 6.84 -37.74
CA GLN A 132 -10.88 7.60 -38.98
C GLN A 132 -11.07 6.69 -40.20
N GLU A 133 -10.42 5.53 -40.19
CA GLU A 133 -10.57 4.51 -41.23
C GLU A 133 -11.95 3.84 -41.23
N LYS A 134 -12.57 3.63 -40.06
CA LYS A 134 -13.94 3.09 -39.93
C LYS A 134 -15.02 4.11 -40.22
N SER A 135 -14.77 5.40 -39.98
CA SER A 135 -15.73 6.48 -40.26
C SER A 135 -15.99 6.67 -41.75
N SER A 136 -15.09 6.18 -42.61
CA SER A 136 -15.30 6.19 -44.05
C SER A 136 -16.17 5.01 -44.54
N ASN A 137 -16.51 4.03 -43.69
CA ASN A 137 -17.10 2.77 -44.15
C ASN A 137 -18.37 2.28 -43.41
N SER A 138 -18.96 2.98 -42.43
CA SER A 138 -20.17 2.41 -41.78
C SER A 138 -20.87 3.34 -40.79
N SER A 139 -22.20 3.24 -40.80
CA SER A 139 -23.22 4.02 -40.09
C SER A 139 -23.16 3.94 -38.57
N ASP A 140 -23.36 5.06 -37.94
CA ASP A 140 -23.98 5.49 -36.64
C ASP A 140 -23.87 4.65 -35.34
N ASN A 141 -23.78 3.32 -35.34
CA ASN A 141 -23.81 2.55 -34.08
C ASN A 141 -22.41 2.37 -33.42
N GLY A 142 -21.32 2.55 -34.13
CA GLY A 142 -19.96 2.44 -33.60
C GLY A 142 -19.52 3.63 -32.74
N LEU A 143 -20.14 4.80 -32.98
CA LEU A 143 -19.74 6.06 -32.33
C LEU A 143 -20.12 6.10 -30.84
N VAL A 144 -21.29 5.55 -30.49
CA VAL A 144 -21.80 5.57 -29.11
C VAL A 144 -20.99 4.65 -28.18
N ILE A 145 -20.62 3.45 -28.64
CA ILE A 145 -19.83 2.50 -27.86
C ILE A 145 -18.41 3.02 -27.65
N ALA A 146 -17.82 3.59 -28.69
CA ALA A 146 -16.45 4.12 -28.65
C ALA A 146 -16.32 5.37 -27.77
N THR A 147 -17.34 6.21 -27.66
CA THR A 147 -17.35 7.37 -26.75
C THR A 147 -17.48 6.94 -25.29
N ALA A 148 -18.26 5.89 -24.98
CA ALA A 148 -18.38 5.37 -23.63
C ALA A 148 -17.06 4.77 -23.10
N GLU A 149 -16.32 4.03 -23.94
CA GLU A 149 -15.00 3.49 -23.57
C GLU A 149 -13.96 4.59 -23.38
N ALA A 150 -13.93 5.61 -24.23
CA ALA A 150 -13.04 6.76 -24.09
C ALA A 150 -13.29 7.55 -22.80
N ILE A 151 -14.55 7.70 -22.41
CA ILE A 151 -14.91 8.35 -21.13
C ILE A 151 -14.45 7.50 -19.95
N LYS A 152 -14.62 6.18 -20.00
CA LYS A 152 -14.15 5.25 -18.96
C LYS A 152 -12.64 5.30 -18.77
N LEU A 153 -11.87 5.27 -19.86
CA LEU A 153 -10.42 5.38 -19.84
C LEU A 153 -9.93 6.74 -19.32
N LYS A 154 -10.64 7.81 -19.68
CA LYS A 154 -10.34 9.15 -19.17
C LYS A 154 -10.53 9.24 -17.66
N VAL A 155 -11.63 8.70 -17.13
CA VAL A 155 -11.89 8.66 -15.69
C VAL A 155 -10.81 7.85 -14.96
N GLN A 156 -10.44 6.67 -15.47
CA GLN A 156 -9.38 5.88 -14.87
C GLN A 156 -8.04 6.62 -14.85
N ARG A 157 -7.64 7.25 -15.95
CA ARG A 157 -6.42 8.06 -16.01
C ARG A 157 -6.42 9.18 -14.97
N ASP A 158 -7.53 9.92 -14.89
CA ASP A 158 -7.63 11.08 -13.99
C ASP A 158 -7.60 10.61 -12.53
N THR A 159 -8.18 9.46 -12.21
CA THR A 159 -8.09 8.81 -10.88
C THR A 159 -6.65 8.40 -10.55
N TYR A 160 -5.93 7.75 -11.47
CA TYR A 160 -4.53 7.37 -11.23
C TYR A 160 -3.61 8.59 -11.09
N LYS A 161 -3.86 9.64 -11.86
CA LYS A 161 -3.12 10.89 -11.75
C LYS A 161 -3.31 11.55 -10.37
N GLU A 162 -4.54 11.61 -9.90
CA GLU A 162 -4.87 12.16 -8.58
C GLU A 162 -4.25 11.34 -7.44
N LEU A 163 -4.28 10.00 -7.54
CA LEU A 163 -3.60 9.11 -6.59
C LEU A 163 -2.08 9.32 -6.59
N TYR A 164 -1.48 9.48 -7.76
CA TYR A 164 -0.05 9.73 -7.90
C TYR A 164 0.35 11.10 -7.32
N GLU A 165 -0.39 12.16 -7.64
CA GLU A 165 -0.16 13.50 -7.10
C GLU A 165 -0.30 13.52 -5.58
N ASN A 166 -1.29 12.82 -5.03
CA ASN A 166 -1.46 12.66 -3.59
C ASN A 166 -0.31 11.88 -2.93
N LEU A 167 0.20 10.84 -3.59
CA LEU A 167 1.35 10.07 -3.11
C LEU A 167 2.62 10.93 -3.09
N ILE A 168 2.90 11.65 -4.18
CA ILE A 168 4.04 12.58 -4.26
C ILE A 168 3.92 13.68 -3.20
N ALA A 169 2.75 14.27 -3.04
CA ALA A 169 2.54 15.32 -2.02
C ALA A 169 2.81 14.80 -0.60
N LYS A 170 2.42 13.54 -0.31
CA LYS A 170 2.72 12.90 0.99
C LYS A 170 4.22 12.62 1.17
N VAL A 171 4.91 12.16 0.13
CA VAL A 171 6.35 11.88 0.18
C VAL A 171 7.19 13.16 0.29
N MET A 172 6.74 14.26 -0.35
CA MET A 172 7.46 15.54 -0.32
C MET A 172 7.16 16.40 0.91
N ALA A 173 6.08 16.08 1.64
CA ALA A 173 5.71 16.76 2.89
C ALA A 173 6.30 16.11 4.15
N SER A 174 7.07 15.01 3.99
CA SER A 174 7.81 14.30 5.05
C SER A 174 9.27 14.70 5.02
#